data_6206edd71d0b09b077f67f5ad8fce72c
#
_entry.id   6206edd71d0b09b077f67f5ad8fce72c
#
_cell.length_a   1.000
_cell.length_b   1.000
_cell.length_c   1.000
_cell.angle_alpha   90.00
_cell.angle_beta   90.00
_cell.angle_gamma   90.00
#
_symmetry.space_group_name_H-M   'P 1'
#
loop_
_entity.id
_entity.type
_entity.pdbx_description
1 polymer ?
#
loop_
_entity_poly.entity_id
_entity_poly.type
_entity_poly.pdbx_seq_one_letter_code
_entity_poly.pdbx_strand_id
1 'polypeptide(L)'
;KLVGRRKGEPSEVVAQRVLKARMLQKQRFADDGIFTNAEMNNRLLEKHCQLNDECRKVMELLISRLGLSARAYSRILKVARTIADLEMSRDIRPEYLREAASYRFLDRLNLETFG
;
A
#
# COMPACT_ATOMS: atom_id res chain seq x y z
N LYS A 1 9.77 11.58 -0.98
CA LYS A 1 8.56 12.02 -0.29
C LYS A 1 7.96 10.85 0.49
N LEU A 2 7.63 11.07 1.74
CA LEU A 2 7.10 10.03 2.61
C LEU A 2 5.61 9.82 2.39
N VAL A 3 5.20 8.54 2.37
CA VAL A 3 3.79 8.15 2.32
C VAL A 3 3.09 8.72 3.55
N GLY A 4 1.91 9.31 3.34
CA GLY A 4 1.10 9.87 4.42
C GLY A 4 1.49 11.27 4.85
N ARG A 5 2.57 11.82 4.33
CA ARG A 5 2.95 13.20 4.64
C ARG A 5 2.28 14.18 3.69
N ARG A 6 1.54 15.10 4.24
CA ARG A 6 0.91 16.18 3.48
C ARG A 6 1.74 17.44 3.60
N LYS A 7 1.70 18.27 2.58
CA LYS A 7 2.41 19.54 2.57
C LYS A 7 1.97 20.39 3.76
N GLY A 8 2.93 20.87 4.55
CA GLY A 8 2.68 21.73 5.68
C GLY A 8 2.28 21.02 6.97
N GLU A 9 2.21 19.68 6.98
CA GLU A 9 1.89 18.96 8.20
C GLU A 9 3.07 18.97 9.18
N PRO A 10 2.80 19.21 10.49
CA PRO A 10 3.85 19.07 11.49
C PRO A 10 4.36 17.64 11.58
N SER A 11 5.64 17.48 11.90
CA SER A 11 6.26 16.17 12.07
C SER A 11 5.57 15.33 13.14
N GLU A 12 5.08 15.96 14.20
CA GLU A 12 4.36 15.29 15.27
C GLU A 12 3.08 14.60 14.76
N VAL A 13 2.34 15.28 13.90
CA VAL A 13 1.10 14.72 13.33
C VAL A 13 1.45 13.52 12.45
N VAL A 14 2.50 13.64 11.65
CA VAL A 14 2.96 12.53 10.80
C VAL A 14 3.39 11.35 11.66
N ALA A 15 4.16 11.59 12.73
CA ALA A 15 4.61 10.53 13.62
C ALA A 15 3.45 9.81 14.30
N GLN A 16 2.42 10.54 14.72
CA GLN A 16 1.23 9.94 15.31
C GLN A 16 0.47 9.08 14.31
N ARG A 17 0.37 9.54 13.08
CA ARG A 17 -0.30 8.78 12.01
C ARG A 17 0.42 7.48 11.73
N VAL A 18 1.76 7.52 11.65
CA VAL A 18 2.58 6.32 11.44
C VAL A 18 2.41 5.36 12.60
N LEU A 19 2.43 5.86 13.84
CA LEU A 19 2.27 5.02 15.02
C LEU A 19 0.90 4.31 15.01
N LYS A 20 -0.17 5.03 14.71
CA LYS A 20 -1.51 4.45 14.64
C LYS A 20 -1.59 3.37 13.55
N ALA A 21 -0.97 3.62 12.40
CA ALA A 21 -0.94 2.64 11.32
C ALA A 21 -0.22 1.37 11.74
N ARG A 22 0.90 1.50 12.44
CA ARG A 22 1.65 0.35 12.97
C ARG A 22 0.84 -0.45 13.98
N MET A 23 0.10 0.24 14.83
CA MET A 23 -0.77 -0.41 15.80
C MET A 23 -1.90 -1.18 15.12
N LEU A 24 -2.50 -0.61 14.08
CA LEU A 24 -3.52 -1.28 13.27
C LEU A 24 -2.97 -2.57 12.67
N GLN A 25 -1.75 -2.52 12.12
CA GLN A 25 -1.13 -3.69 11.51
C GLN A 25 -0.81 -4.75 12.57
N LYS A 26 -0.30 -4.35 13.71
CA LYS A 26 -0.03 -5.27 14.79
C LYS A 26 -1.29 -6.01 15.23
N GLN A 27 -2.41 -5.31 15.35
CA GLN A 27 -3.69 -5.91 15.69
C GLN A 27 -4.20 -6.82 14.59
N ARG A 28 -4.07 -6.36 13.33
CA ARG A 28 -4.52 -7.12 12.16
C ARG A 28 -3.87 -8.50 12.10
N PHE A 29 -2.59 -8.57 12.41
CA PHE A 29 -1.79 -9.79 12.28
C PHE A 29 -1.50 -10.49 13.60
N ALA A 30 -2.27 -10.20 14.65
CA ALA A 30 -2.03 -10.76 15.98
C ALA A 30 -1.94 -12.29 15.98
N ASP A 31 -2.70 -12.95 15.11
CA ASP A 31 -2.75 -14.40 15.04
C ASP A 31 -1.95 -14.97 13.87
N ASP A 32 -1.26 -14.13 13.11
CA ASP A 32 -0.64 -14.53 11.85
C ASP A 32 0.89 -14.63 11.90
N GLY A 33 1.49 -14.25 13.02
CA GLY A 33 2.94 -14.35 13.19
C GLY A 33 3.75 -13.33 12.42
N ILE A 34 3.11 -12.28 11.89
CA ILE A 34 3.78 -11.18 11.21
C ILE A 34 3.37 -9.85 11.85
N PHE A 35 4.05 -8.77 11.50
CA PHE A 35 3.83 -7.46 12.12
C PHE A 35 3.45 -6.36 11.14
N THR A 36 3.76 -6.53 9.84
CA THR A 36 3.56 -5.48 8.85
C THR A 36 2.89 -6.00 7.60
N ASN A 37 2.27 -5.09 6.86
CA ASN A 37 1.62 -5.43 5.59
C ASN A 37 2.62 -6.00 4.58
N ALA A 38 3.88 -5.56 4.61
CA ALA A 38 4.89 -6.02 3.68
C ALA A 38 5.15 -7.53 3.79
N GLU A 39 4.86 -8.12 4.93
CA GLU A 39 5.11 -9.54 5.19
C GLU A 39 3.97 -10.45 4.76
N MET A 40 2.85 -9.89 4.29
CA MET A 40 1.69 -10.70 3.91
C MET A 40 2.02 -11.67 2.76
N ASN A 41 1.55 -12.91 2.91
CA ASN A 41 1.54 -13.87 1.81
C ASN A 41 0.23 -13.74 1.03
N ASN A 42 0.05 -14.55 -0.01
CA ASN A 42 -1.14 -14.46 -0.87
C ASN A 42 -2.45 -14.66 -0.10
N ARG A 43 -2.44 -15.57 0.86
CA ARG A 43 -3.64 -15.82 1.68
C ARG A 43 -4.05 -14.58 2.47
N LEU A 44 -3.06 -13.93 3.08
CA LEU A 44 -3.32 -12.72 3.86
C LEU A 44 -3.68 -11.53 2.99
N LEU A 45 -3.11 -11.46 1.77
CA LEU A 45 -3.51 -10.42 0.81
C LEU A 45 -4.98 -10.56 0.44
N GLU A 46 -5.45 -11.78 0.17
CA GLU A 46 -6.87 -11.99 -0.12
C GLU A 46 -7.76 -11.59 1.05
N LYS A 47 -7.31 -11.89 2.26
CA LYS A 47 -8.09 -11.61 3.47
C LYS A 47 -8.17 -10.12 3.79
N HIS A 48 -7.03 -9.40 3.69
CA HIS A 48 -6.92 -8.04 4.20
C HIS A 48 -6.87 -6.96 3.13
N CYS A 49 -6.73 -7.33 1.86
CA CYS A 49 -6.64 -6.38 0.75
C CYS A 49 -7.77 -6.61 -0.24
N GLN A 50 -8.98 -6.77 0.27
CA GLN A 50 -10.15 -6.94 -0.58
C GLN A 50 -10.44 -5.66 -1.35
N LEU A 51 -10.78 -5.81 -2.62
CA LEU A 51 -11.02 -4.70 -3.52
C LEU A 51 -12.50 -4.71 -3.96
N ASN A 52 -13.12 -3.54 -3.94
CA ASN A 52 -14.45 -3.39 -4.52
C ASN A 52 -14.32 -3.35 -6.06
N ASP A 53 -15.45 -3.25 -6.75
CA ASP A 53 -15.47 -3.29 -8.22
C ASP A 53 -14.67 -2.15 -8.84
N GLU A 54 -14.76 -0.96 -8.28
CA GLU A 54 -14.02 0.19 -8.77
C GLU A 54 -12.51 -0.01 -8.63
N CYS A 55 -12.08 -0.53 -7.49
CA CYS A 55 -10.66 -0.84 -7.25
C CYS A 55 -10.17 -1.93 -8.18
N ARG A 56 -10.98 -2.95 -8.42
CA ARG A 56 -10.60 -4.01 -9.36
C ARG A 56 -10.39 -3.46 -10.77
N LYS A 57 -11.26 -2.55 -11.20
CA LYS A 57 -11.10 -1.91 -12.52
C LYS A 57 -9.82 -1.10 -12.60
N VAL A 58 -9.48 -0.39 -11.52
CA VAL A 58 -8.22 0.36 -11.47
C VAL A 58 -7.04 -0.59 -11.60
N MET A 59 -7.05 -1.71 -10.87
CA MET A 59 -5.96 -2.67 -10.95
C MET A 59 -5.86 -3.32 -12.33
N GLU A 60 -6.98 -3.64 -12.96
CA GLU A 60 -6.97 -4.18 -14.32
C GLU A 60 -6.34 -3.20 -15.30
N LEU A 61 -6.66 -1.92 -15.16
CA LEU A 61 -6.10 -0.87 -16.00
C LEU A 61 -4.60 -0.72 -15.76
N LEU A 62 -4.17 -0.76 -14.49
CA LEU A 62 -2.75 -0.67 -14.15
C LEU A 62 -1.96 -1.86 -14.70
N ILE A 63 -2.51 -3.07 -14.58
CA ILE A 63 -1.89 -4.27 -15.15
C ILE A 63 -1.71 -4.09 -16.65
N SER A 64 -2.76 -3.66 -17.35
CA SER A 64 -2.75 -3.48 -18.78
C SER A 64 -1.73 -2.44 -19.23
N ARG A 65 -1.69 -1.31 -18.55
CA ARG A 65 -0.84 -0.18 -18.95
C ARG A 65 0.62 -0.33 -18.54
N LEU A 66 0.87 -0.92 -17.37
CA LEU A 66 2.21 -1.01 -16.81
C LEU A 66 2.86 -2.38 -17.02
N GLY A 67 2.11 -3.36 -17.50
CA GLY A 67 2.62 -4.70 -17.67
C GLY A 67 3.05 -5.34 -16.36
N LEU A 68 2.23 -5.22 -15.32
CA LEU A 68 2.59 -5.68 -13.98
C LEU A 68 2.74 -7.19 -13.90
N SER A 69 3.84 -7.64 -13.27
CA SER A 69 3.99 -9.04 -12.87
C SER A 69 3.11 -9.32 -11.64
N ALA A 70 2.93 -10.59 -11.31
CA ALA A 70 2.20 -10.98 -10.10
C ALA A 70 2.87 -10.39 -8.85
N ARG A 71 4.20 -10.35 -8.84
CA ARG A 71 4.96 -9.77 -7.73
C ARG A 71 4.71 -8.28 -7.58
N ALA A 72 4.69 -7.56 -8.70
CA ALA A 72 4.41 -6.12 -8.70
C ALA A 72 2.98 -5.85 -8.25
N TYR A 73 2.03 -6.67 -8.71
CA TYR A 73 0.64 -6.57 -8.29
C TYR A 73 0.51 -6.70 -6.76
N SER A 74 1.13 -7.73 -6.19
CA SER A 74 1.11 -7.96 -4.74
C SER A 74 1.72 -6.79 -3.98
N ARG A 75 2.83 -6.26 -4.49
CA ARG A 75 3.49 -5.11 -3.86
C ARG A 75 2.59 -3.87 -3.86
N ILE A 76 1.90 -3.61 -4.94
CA ILE A 76 0.95 -2.50 -5.02
C ILE A 76 -0.16 -2.65 -3.96
N LEU A 77 -0.70 -3.86 -3.80
CA LEU A 77 -1.72 -4.11 -2.79
C LEU A 77 -1.20 -3.85 -1.38
N LYS A 78 0.01 -4.29 -1.07
CA LYS A 78 0.62 -4.08 0.25
C LYS A 78 0.82 -2.59 0.54
N VAL A 79 1.31 -1.85 -0.43
CA VAL A 79 1.51 -0.41 -0.29
C VAL A 79 0.17 0.31 -0.17
N ALA A 80 -0.82 -0.05 -0.97
CA ALA A 80 -2.15 0.55 -0.90
C ALA A 80 -2.81 0.28 0.46
N ARG A 81 -2.64 -0.93 1.02
CA ARG A 81 -3.14 -1.24 2.37
C ARG A 81 -2.46 -0.35 3.41
N THR A 82 -1.17 -0.11 3.27
CA THR A 82 -0.42 0.75 4.17
C THR A 82 -0.87 2.21 4.06
N ILE A 83 -1.11 2.70 2.85
CA ILE A 83 -1.65 4.05 2.64
C ILE A 83 -3.01 4.17 3.32
N ALA A 84 -3.88 3.18 3.15
CA ALA A 84 -5.18 3.17 3.80
C ALA A 84 -5.04 3.22 5.33
N ASP A 85 -4.09 2.48 5.88
CA ASP A 85 -3.83 2.51 7.32
C ASP A 85 -3.40 3.89 7.79
N LEU A 86 -2.51 4.54 7.03
CA LEU A 86 -2.03 5.88 7.34
C LEU A 86 -3.15 6.92 7.26
N GLU A 87 -4.12 6.70 6.35
CA GLU A 87 -5.28 7.57 6.20
C GLU A 87 -6.42 7.19 7.14
N MET A 88 -6.23 6.19 7.99
CA MET A 88 -7.25 5.65 8.89
C MET A 88 -8.49 5.20 8.12
N SER A 89 -8.29 4.71 6.90
CA SER A 89 -9.35 4.20 6.05
C SER A 89 -9.48 2.69 6.24
N ARG A 90 -10.68 2.25 6.48
CA ARG A 90 -10.96 0.82 6.61
C ARG A 90 -10.71 0.08 5.30
N ASP A 91 -11.08 0.71 4.20
CA ASP A 91 -11.04 0.08 2.88
C ASP A 91 -9.93 0.68 2.02
N ILE A 92 -9.39 -0.14 1.13
CA ILE A 92 -8.50 0.34 0.09
C ILE A 92 -9.35 1.11 -0.92
N ARG A 93 -8.91 2.32 -1.26
CA ARG A 93 -9.61 3.17 -2.22
C ARG A 93 -8.83 3.25 -3.54
N PRO A 94 -9.52 3.58 -4.65
CA PRO A 94 -8.84 3.66 -5.95
C PRO A 94 -7.64 4.61 -5.96
N GLU A 95 -7.73 5.74 -5.28
CA GLU A 95 -6.63 6.71 -5.21
C GLU A 95 -5.40 6.12 -4.52
N TYR A 96 -5.58 5.23 -3.56
CA TYR A 96 -4.45 4.57 -2.88
C TYR A 96 -3.72 3.60 -3.80
N LEU A 97 -4.47 2.92 -4.66
CA LEU A 97 -3.89 2.02 -5.65
C LEU A 97 -3.07 2.78 -6.68
N ARG A 98 -3.58 3.93 -7.12
CA ARG A 98 -2.86 4.78 -8.07
C ARG A 98 -1.59 5.34 -7.44
N GLU A 99 -1.66 5.76 -6.21
CA GLU A 99 -0.49 6.25 -5.48
C GLU A 99 0.55 5.14 -5.32
N ALA A 100 0.12 3.96 -4.90
CA ALA A 100 1.00 2.81 -4.74
C ALA A 100 1.70 2.44 -6.05
N ALA A 101 0.96 2.46 -7.16
CA ALA A 101 1.51 2.17 -8.49
C ALA A 101 2.56 3.20 -8.90
N SER A 102 2.35 4.47 -8.53
CA SER A 102 3.29 5.55 -8.80
C SER A 102 4.63 5.30 -8.11
N TYR A 103 4.61 4.89 -6.85
CA TYR A 103 5.84 4.57 -6.12
C TYR A 103 6.55 3.37 -6.73
N ARG A 104 5.80 2.36 -7.15
CA ARG A 104 6.37 1.19 -7.79
C ARG A 104 7.10 1.56 -9.08
N PHE A 105 6.52 2.46 -9.85
CA PHE A 105 7.14 2.94 -11.08
C PHE A 105 8.43 3.71 -10.80
N LEU A 106 8.40 4.58 -9.80
CA LEU A 106 9.59 5.35 -9.40
C LEU A 106 10.72 4.44 -8.89
N ASP A 107 10.40 3.42 -8.11
CA ASP A 107 11.39 2.43 -7.67
C ASP A 107 12.08 1.78 -8.86
N ARG A 108 11.30 1.43 -9.86
CA ARG A 108 11.79 0.79 -11.08
C ARG A 108 12.74 1.71 -11.84
N LEU A 109 12.37 2.98 -11.96
CA LEU A 109 13.23 3.98 -12.60
C LEU A 109 14.53 4.15 -11.85
N ASN A 110 14.47 4.18 -10.53
CA ASN A 110 15.69 4.31 -9.71
C ASN A 110 16.62 3.13 -9.93
N LEU A 111 16.09 1.92 -10.00
CA LEU A 111 16.91 0.73 -10.27
C LEU A 111 17.59 0.81 -11.63
N GLU A 112 16.88 1.29 -12.64
CA GLU A 112 17.44 1.44 -13.98
C GLU A 112 18.53 2.52 -14.05
N THR A 113 18.37 3.57 -13.24
CA THR A 113 19.28 4.71 -13.24
C THR A 113 20.54 4.44 -12.42
N PHE A 114 20.41 3.80 -11.28
CA PHE A 114 21.48 3.68 -10.29
C PHE A 114 21.96 2.25 -10.05
N GLY A 115 21.21 1.32 -10.52
CA GLY A 115 21.52 -0.06 -10.27
C GLY A 115 22.18 -0.74 -11.39
#